data_e947f9f1c8b0d64b7a74e91df250721c
#
_entry.id   e947f9f1c8b0d64b7a74e91df250721c
#
_cell.length_a   1.000
_cell.length_b   1.000
_cell.length_c   1.000
_cell.angle_alpha   90.00
_cell.angle_beta   90.00
_cell.angle_gamma   90.00
#
_symmetry.space_group_name_H-M   'P 1'
#
loop_
_entity.id
_entity.type
_entity.pdbx_description
1 polymer ?
#
loop_
_entity_poly.entity_id
_entity_poly.type
_entity_poly.pdbx_seq_one_letter_code
_entity_poly.pdbx_strand_id
1 'polypeptide(L)'
;MALTIHVYYSGNGEDAIEFAREMLDSGLVEEIRNQKGNLKYEYFIPIEKEGTMLLIDQWINQETLDKHHQSKTMQKILDLRKKYHLQMQVERYIEDDSGMPESDKSFIDTGN
;
A
#
# COMPACT_ATOMS: atom_id res chain seq x y z
N MET A 1 -4.21 -16.27 6.57
CA MET A 1 -3.01 -15.72 5.92
C MET A 1 -3.24 -14.30 5.48
N ALA A 2 -2.40 -13.40 5.91
CA ALA A 2 -2.49 -12.01 5.46
C ALA A 2 -2.00 -11.88 4.02
N LEU A 3 -2.61 -10.94 3.29
CA LEU A 3 -2.23 -10.60 1.93
C LEU A 3 -1.52 -9.26 1.95
N THR A 4 -0.37 -9.18 1.28
CA THR A 4 0.36 -7.93 1.12
C THR A 4 0.39 -7.57 -0.36
N ILE A 5 -0.08 -6.36 -0.67
CA ILE A 5 -0.11 -5.85 -2.03
C ILE A 5 0.88 -4.69 -2.11
N HIS A 6 1.82 -4.77 -3.04
CA HIS A 6 2.70 -3.65 -3.36
C HIS A 6 2.17 -3.00 -4.61
N VAL A 7 1.84 -1.72 -4.53
CA VAL A 7 1.40 -0.95 -5.69
C VAL A 7 2.43 0.12 -5.98
N TYR A 8 3.08 0.01 -7.14
CA TYR A 8 3.98 1.05 -7.62
C TYR A 8 3.18 1.98 -8.52
N TYR A 9 2.98 3.20 -8.05
CA TYR A 9 2.36 4.26 -8.82
C TYR A 9 3.44 5.09 -9.50
N SER A 10 3.29 5.34 -10.78
CA SER A 10 4.22 6.21 -11.52
C SER A 10 3.45 7.23 -12.35
N GLY A 11 4.06 8.37 -12.53
CA GLY A 11 3.49 9.47 -13.30
C GLY A 11 4.59 10.44 -13.70
N ASN A 12 4.18 11.54 -14.31
CA ASN A 12 5.12 12.58 -14.71
C ASN A 12 5.53 13.43 -13.51
N GLY A 13 6.81 13.75 -13.42
CA GLY A 13 7.31 14.64 -12.36
C GLY A 13 6.90 14.17 -10.96
N GLU A 14 6.19 15.03 -10.24
CA GLU A 14 5.76 14.79 -8.86
C GLU A 14 4.35 14.19 -8.74
N ASP A 15 3.72 13.80 -9.86
CA ASP A 15 2.32 13.38 -9.86
C ASP A 15 2.00 12.26 -8.86
N ALA A 16 2.86 11.25 -8.77
CA ALA A 16 2.63 10.13 -7.84
C ALA A 16 2.75 10.59 -6.38
N ILE A 17 3.69 11.49 -6.09
CA ILE A 17 3.87 12.05 -4.75
C ILE A 17 2.68 12.94 -4.38
N GLU A 18 2.22 13.77 -5.31
CA GLU A 18 1.07 14.64 -5.10
C GLU A 18 -0.20 13.82 -4.87
N PHE A 19 -0.37 12.73 -5.62
CA PHE A 19 -1.47 11.79 -5.40
C PHE A 19 -1.44 11.25 -3.96
N ALA A 20 -0.29 10.76 -3.50
CA ALA A 20 -0.17 10.21 -2.15
C ALA A 20 -0.46 11.27 -1.08
N ARG A 21 0.01 12.49 -1.29
CA ARG A 21 -0.28 13.61 -0.37
C ARG A 21 -1.77 13.90 -0.31
N GLU A 22 -2.44 13.92 -1.45
CA GLU A 22 -3.89 14.16 -1.47
C GLU A 22 -4.65 13.02 -0.80
N MET A 23 -4.22 11.77 -1.00
CA MET A 23 -4.79 10.62 -0.31
C MET A 23 -4.70 10.78 1.22
N LEU A 24 -3.56 11.27 1.70
CA LEU A 24 -3.34 11.51 3.14
C LEU A 24 -4.14 12.71 3.63
N ASP A 25 -4.04 13.84 2.95
CA ASP A 25 -4.62 15.10 3.39
C ASP A 25 -6.15 15.11 3.33
N SER A 26 -6.73 14.37 2.40
CA SER A 26 -8.19 14.27 2.25
C SER A 26 -8.86 13.38 3.29
N GLY A 27 -8.07 12.60 4.05
CA GLY A 27 -8.61 11.63 5.01
C GLY A 27 -8.91 10.26 4.41
N LEU A 28 -8.67 10.06 3.12
CA LEU A 28 -8.94 8.76 2.48
C LEU A 28 -8.10 7.63 3.05
N VAL A 29 -6.83 7.89 3.32
CA VAL A 29 -5.95 6.88 3.92
C VAL A 29 -6.46 6.47 5.29
N GLU A 30 -6.90 7.44 6.10
CA GLU A 30 -7.45 7.14 7.42
C GLU A 30 -8.73 6.31 7.31
N GLU A 31 -9.61 6.63 6.37
CA GLU A 31 -10.80 5.82 6.10
C GLU A 31 -10.45 4.37 5.79
N ILE A 32 -9.43 4.17 4.93
CA ILE A 32 -8.99 2.83 4.55
C ILE A 32 -8.43 2.08 5.76
N ARG A 33 -7.60 2.75 6.54
CA ARG A 33 -7.00 2.15 7.74
C ARG A 33 -8.04 1.72 8.76
N ASN A 34 -9.20 2.35 8.76
CA ASN A 34 -10.32 2.00 9.64
C ASN A 34 -11.25 0.94 9.07
N GLN A 35 -11.04 0.50 7.83
CA GLN A 35 -11.84 -0.58 7.25
C GLN A 35 -11.47 -1.92 7.90
N LYS A 36 -12.48 -2.75 8.09
CA LYS A 36 -12.27 -4.07 8.69
C LYS A 36 -11.27 -4.88 7.88
N GLY A 37 -10.26 -5.38 8.57
CA GLY A 37 -9.26 -6.26 7.97
C GLY A 37 -8.06 -5.55 7.37
N ASN A 38 -8.04 -4.22 7.33
CA ASN A 38 -6.84 -3.51 6.90
C ASN A 38 -5.77 -3.60 7.98
N LEU A 39 -4.58 -4.07 7.62
CA LEU A 39 -3.44 -4.20 8.53
C LEU A 39 -2.38 -3.12 8.29
N LYS A 40 -2.26 -2.64 7.05
CA LYS A 40 -1.28 -1.65 6.69
C LYS A 40 -1.72 -0.92 5.43
N TYR A 41 -1.51 0.37 5.39
CA TYR A 41 -1.72 1.20 4.21
C TYR A 41 -0.72 2.36 4.32
N GLU A 42 0.47 2.16 3.75
CA GLU A 42 1.58 3.10 3.92
C GLU A 42 2.27 3.39 2.60
N TYR A 43 2.69 4.64 2.44
CA TYR A 43 3.40 5.10 1.25
C TYR A 43 4.90 5.20 1.51
N PHE A 44 5.68 4.86 0.49
CA PHE A 44 7.14 4.91 0.51
C PHE A 44 7.66 5.46 -0.81
N ILE A 45 8.74 6.21 -0.77
CA ILE A 45 9.40 6.69 -1.98
C ILE A 45 10.57 5.76 -2.29
N PRO A 46 10.51 4.99 -3.40
CA PRO A 46 11.64 4.14 -3.79
C PRO A 46 12.84 5.03 -4.16
N ILE A 47 13.94 4.82 -3.49
CA ILE A 47 15.11 5.69 -3.62
C ILE A 47 15.73 5.66 -5.03
N GLU A 48 15.58 4.54 -5.73
CA GLU A 48 16.15 4.35 -7.05
C GLU A 48 15.15 4.55 -8.21
N LYS A 49 13.89 4.91 -7.91
CA LYS A 49 12.85 5.04 -8.93
C LYS A 49 12.21 6.42 -8.85
N GLU A 50 12.79 7.38 -9.55
CA GLU A 50 12.26 8.74 -9.60
C GLU A 50 10.84 8.74 -10.19
N GLY A 51 9.97 9.59 -9.66
CA GLY A 51 8.59 9.70 -10.14
C GLY A 51 7.67 8.56 -9.72
N THR A 52 8.14 7.72 -8.81
CA THR A 52 7.39 6.53 -8.36
C THR A 52 7.05 6.65 -6.88
N MET A 53 5.88 6.13 -6.50
CA MET A 53 5.44 6.01 -5.13
C MET A 53 5.04 4.56 -4.88
N LEU A 54 5.57 3.94 -3.84
CA LEU A 54 5.19 2.59 -3.45
C LEU A 54 4.15 2.64 -2.34
N LEU A 55 3.03 1.97 -2.56
CA LEU A 55 2.05 1.71 -1.52
C LEU A 55 2.21 0.27 -1.06
N ILE A 56 2.35 0.06 0.25
CA ILE A 56 2.23 -1.27 0.86
C ILE A 56 0.86 -1.34 1.50
N ASP A 57 0.02 -2.22 0.97
CA ASP A 57 -1.38 -2.38 1.33
C ASP A 57 -1.60 -3.82 1.81
N GLN A 58 -1.94 -3.98 3.09
CA GLN A 58 -2.02 -5.32 3.70
C GLN A 58 -3.38 -5.57 4.33
N TRP A 59 -3.92 -6.75 4.09
CA TRP A 59 -5.26 -7.16 4.54
C TRP A 59 -5.22 -8.55 5.18
N ILE A 60 -6.12 -8.79 6.12
CA ILE A 60 -6.15 -10.10 6.81
C ILE A 60 -6.52 -11.25 5.89
N ASN A 61 -7.30 -11.00 4.83
CA ASN A 61 -7.70 -12.00 3.85
C ASN A 61 -8.28 -11.35 2.60
N GLN A 62 -8.56 -12.16 1.59
CA GLN A 62 -9.12 -11.71 0.32
C GLN A 62 -10.52 -11.11 0.50
N GLU A 63 -11.33 -11.67 1.38
CA GLU A 63 -12.69 -11.18 1.62
C GLU A 63 -12.71 -9.71 2.03
N THR A 64 -11.83 -9.32 2.97
CA THR A 64 -11.77 -7.94 3.43
C THR A 64 -11.22 -7.01 2.35
N LEU A 65 -10.26 -7.48 1.56
CA LEU A 65 -9.77 -6.73 0.41
C LEU A 65 -10.88 -6.51 -0.62
N ASP A 66 -11.68 -7.53 -0.90
CA ASP A 66 -12.79 -7.43 -1.84
C ASP A 66 -13.82 -6.40 -1.39
N LYS A 67 -14.11 -6.36 -0.09
CA LYS A 67 -15.01 -5.36 0.47
C LYS A 67 -14.46 -3.94 0.29
N HIS A 68 -13.16 -3.77 0.46
CA HIS A 68 -12.49 -2.50 0.21
C HIS A 68 -12.68 -2.08 -1.27
N HIS A 69 -12.46 -3.01 -2.19
CA HIS A 69 -12.61 -2.72 -3.62
C HIS A 69 -14.02 -2.34 -4.01
N GLN A 70 -15.02 -2.78 -3.25
CA GLN A 70 -16.43 -2.48 -3.50
C GLN A 70 -16.92 -1.23 -2.77
N SER A 71 -16.07 -0.60 -1.98
CA SER A 71 -16.44 0.54 -1.14
C SER A 71 -16.53 1.84 -1.93
N LYS A 72 -17.25 2.81 -1.38
CA LYS A 72 -17.29 4.17 -1.92
C LYS A 72 -15.93 4.83 -1.86
N THR A 73 -15.13 4.48 -0.85
CA THR A 73 -13.75 4.97 -0.71
C THR A 73 -12.93 4.58 -1.94
N MET A 74 -13.09 3.34 -2.43
CA MET A 74 -12.37 2.89 -3.63
C MET A 74 -12.71 3.74 -4.85
N GLN A 75 -13.96 4.15 -5.01
CA GLN A 75 -14.34 5.02 -6.13
C GLN A 75 -13.59 6.36 -6.07
N LYS A 76 -13.43 6.92 -4.88
CA LYS A 76 -12.67 8.18 -4.69
C LYS A 76 -11.21 7.98 -5.06
N ILE A 77 -10.64 6.82 -4.73
CA ILE A 77 -9.25 6.49 -5.09
C ILE A 77 -9.10 6.45 -6.61
N LEU A 78 -10.05 5.79 -7.30
CA LEU A 78 -10.02 5.69 -8.76
C LEU A 78 -10.09 7.08 -9.41
N ASP A 79 -10.92 7.97 -8.87
CA ASP A 79 -11.03 9.34 -9.37
C ASP A 79 -9.71 10.10 -9.22
N LEU A 80 -9.04 9.93 -8.09
CA LEU A 80 -7.72 10.56 -7.87
C LEU A 80 -6.64 10.00 -8.79
N ARG A 81 -6.65 8.69 -9.04
CA ARG A 81 -5.71 8.08 -9.98
C ARG A 81 -5.85 8.69 -11.37
N LYS A 82 -7.10 8.92 -11.80
CA LYS A 82 -7.38 9.57 -13.10
C LYS A 82 -6.90 11.01 -13.12
N LYS A 83 -7.13 11.73 -12.02
CA LYS A 83 -6.73 13.13 -11.89
C LYS A 83 -5.24 13.29 -12.13
N TYR A 84 -4.43 12.39 -11.60
CA TYR A 84 -2.97 12.44 -11.68
C TYR A 84 -2.38 11.60 -12.82
N HIS A 85 -3.23 10.98 -13.64
CA HIS A 85 -2.81 10.18 -14.80
C HIS A 85 -1.78 9.10 -14.43
N LEU A 86 -2.02 8.40 -13.33
CA LEU A 86 -1.06 7.42 -12.81
C LEU A 86 -1.14 6.08 -13.52
N GLN A 87 0.04 5.49 -13.71
CA GLN A 87 0.18 4.09 -14.11
C GLN A 87 0.49 3.27 -12.86
N MET A 88 0.16 1.98 -12.89
CA MET A 88 0.33 1.10 -11.75
C MET A 88 1.01 -0.19 -12.14
N GLN A 89 1.84 -0.68 -11.22
CA GLN A 89 2.40 -2.02 -11.30
C GLN A 89 2.17 -2.69 -9.95
N VAL A 90 1.61 -3.88 -9.95
CA VAL A 90 1.15 -4.53 -8.72
C VAL A 90 1.89 -5.84 -8.48
N GLU A 91 2.34 -6.05 -7.25
CA GLU A 91 2.90 -7.31 -6.78
C GLU A 91 2.05 -7.79 -5.61
N ARG A 92 1.88 -9.09 -5.50
CA ARG A 92 1.03 -9.69 -4.49
C ARG A 92 1.79 -10.78 -3.74
N TYR A 93 1.76 -10.71 -2.42
CA TYR A 93 2.47 -11.62 -1.54
C TYR A 93 1.55 -12.19 -0.47
N ILE A 94 1.86 -13.39 -0.02
CA ILE A 94 1.15 -14.02 1.09
C ILE A 94 2.11 -14.11 2.26
N GLU A 95 1.63 -13.81 3.46
CA GLU A 95 2.42 -13.91 4.67
C GLU A 95 2.87 -15.35 4.91
N ASP A 96 4.13 -15.52 5.30
CA ASP A 96 4.67 -16.80 5.72
C ASP A 96 4.25 -17.07 7.17
N ASP A 97 3.27 -17.93 7.35
CA ASP A 97 2.71 -18.25 8.67
C ASP A 97 3.70 -19.02 9.56
N SER A 98 4.71 -19.67 8.97
CA SER A 98 5.73 -20.36 9.75
C SER A 98 6.67 -19.39 10.48
N GLY A 99 6.66 -18.15 10.05
CA GLY A 99 7.46 -17.09 10.67
C GLY A 99 8.94 -17.18 10.33
N MET A 100 9.72 -16.40 11.05
CA MET A 100 11.15 -16.28 10.83
C MET A 100 11.90 -17.41 11.55
N PRO A 101 12.73 -18.20 10.85
CA PRO A 101 13.55 -19.21 11.52
C PRO A 101 14.59 -18.60 12.44
N GLU A 102 14.98 -19.34 13.49
CA GLU A 102 15.96 -18.86 14.46
C GLU A 102 17.30 -18.48 13.82
N SER A 103 17.69 -19.21 12.77
CA SER A 103 18.94 -18.91 12.06
C SER A 103 18.96 -17.51 11.46
N ASP A 104 17.81 -16.98 11.07
CA ASP A 104 17.72 -15.63 10.50
C ASP A 104 17.81 -14.56 11.58
N LYS A 105 17.33 -14.87 12.79
CA LYS A 105 17.29 -13.90 13.89
C LYS A 105 18.67 -13.42 14.32
N SER A 106 19.69 -14.24 14.12
CA SER A 106 21.06 -13.88 14.48
C SER A 106 21.60 -12.70 13.66
N PHE A 107 20.99 -12.41 12.51
CA PHE A 107 21.40 -11.30 11.64
C PHE A 107 20.63 -10.01 11.90
N ILE A 108 19.71 -10.03 12.88
CA ILE A 108 18.87 -8.87 13.17
C ILE A 108 19.43 -8.15 14.40
N ASP A 109 19.87 -6.90 14.20
CA ASP A 109 20.33 -6.04 15.28
C ASP A 109 19.09 -5.29 15.82
N THR A 110 18.79 -5.46 17.11
CA THR A 110 17.64 -4.83 17.75
C THR A 110 17.98 -3.46 18.34
N GLY A 111 19.21 -2.98 18.14
CA GLY A 111 19.62 -1.65 18.61
C GLY A 111 20.11 -1.60 20.05
N ASN A 112 20.41 -2.75 20.64
CA ASN A 112 20.92 -2.82 22.02
C ASN A 112 22.41 -2.97 22.06
#